data_bdb0d4b49c93155d66fbcd35119f86f1
#
_entry.id   bdb0d4b49c93155d66fbcd35119f86f1
#
_cell.length_a   1.000
_cell.length_b   1.000
_cell.length_c   1.000
_cell.angle_alpha   90.00
_cell.angle_beta   90.00
_cell.angle_gamma   90.00
#
_symmetry.space_group_name_H-M   'P 1'
#
loop_
_entity.id
_entity.type
_entity.pdbx_description
1 polymer ?
#
loop_
_entity_poly.entity_id
_entity_poly.type
_entity_poly.pdbx_seq_one_letter_code
_entity_poly.pdbx_strand_id
1 'polypeptide(L)'
;MSSALATPTPRINRPNIVAVGTIVWLSSELMFFAALFAMYFTTRAVQGPEVWAESVEYLNIPFSAFNTTVLVLSSVTCQFGVFAAERFQNARTGTILQISKWGMREWFALTFIMGAFFIGGQVFEYAELVHEGLTLSSSPYGSVFYLATGFHGLHVTGGLLAFLVVLIRVSKARRFGHSQATTAIVVSYYWHFVDIVWIALFSAIYLVQ
;
A
#
# COMPACT_ATOMS: atom_id res chain seq x y z
N MET A 1 13.68 7.15 -61.34
CA MET A 1 12.93 6.39 -60.34
C MET A 1 13.03 7.16 -59.03
N SER A 2 11.95 7.87 -58.67
CA SER A 2 11.91 8.74 -57.47
C SER A 2 11.51 7.85 -56.29
N SER A 3 12.46 7.65 -55.35
CA SER A 3 12.18 6.96 -54.06
C SER A 3 11.36 7.91 -53.18
N ALA A 4 10.06 7.65 -53.08
CA ALA A 4 9.20 8.35 -52.15
C ALA A 4 9.65 7.99 -50.69
N LEU A 5 10.26 8.95 -50.00
CA LEU A 5 10.55 8.87 -48.56
C LEU A 5 9.23 8.73 -47.83
N ALA A 6 8.95 7.52 -47.34
CA ALA A 6 7.82 7.27 -46.46
C ALA A 6 7.99 8.11 -45.18
N THR A 7 7.13 9.11 -44.99
CA THR A 7 7.08 9.88 -43.74
C THR A 7 6.75 8.93 -42.58
N PRO A 8 7.55 8.92 -41.52
CA PRO A 8 7.23 8.05 -40.36
C PRO A 8 5.89 8.49 -39.76
N THR A 9 4.94 7.55 -39.72
CA THR A 9 3.68 7.79 -39.06
C THR A 9 3.93 8.08 -37.58
N PRO A 10 3.35 9.16 -37.02
CA PRO A 10 3.54 9.50 -35.60
C PRO A 10 3.06 8.33 -34.75
N ARG A 11 3.96 7.75 -33.95
CA ARG A 11 3.59 6.72 -32.96
C ARG A 11 2.70 7.39 -31.92
N ILE A 12 1.41 7.11 -31.96
CA ILE A 12 0.48 7.50 -30.91
C ILE A 12 0.94 6.76 -29.64
N ASN A 13 1.44 7.51 -28.67
CA ASN A 13 1.86 6.95 -27.37
C ASN A 13 0.59 6.56 -26.59
N ARG A 14 0.12 5.35 -26.82
CA ARG A 14 -1.08 4.84 -26.15
C ARG A 14 -0.70 4.42 -24.72
N PRO A 15 -1.42 4.92 -23.69
CA PRO A 15 -1.18 4.47 -22.32
C PRO A 15 -1.38 2.96 -22.21
N ASN A 16 -0.64 2.32 -21.30
CA ASN A 16 -0.76 0.88 -21.07
C ASN A 16 -2.15 0.59 -20.51
N ILE A 17 -2.93 -0.23 -21.23
CA ILE A 17 -4.31 -0.55 -20.88
C ILE A 17 -4.45 -1.19 -19.49
N VAL A 18 -3.43 -1.95 -19.05
CA VAL A 18 -3.39 -2.56 -17.71
C VAL A 18 -3.25 -1.49 -16.63
N ALA A 19 -2.36 -0.51 -16.84
CA ALA A 19 -2.19 0.60 -15.91
C ALA A 19 -3.46 1.46 -15.80
N VAL A 20 -4.11 1.77 -16.94
CA VAL A 20 -5.39 2.50 -16.96
C VAL A 20 -6.47 1.72 -16.23
N GLY A 21 -6.62 0.42 -16.51
CA GLY A 21 -7.59 -0.44 -15.82
C GLY A 21 -7.34 -0.50 -14.31
N THR A 22 -6.08 -0.53 -13.89
CA THR A 22 -5.72 -0.49 -12.47
C THR A 22 -6.13 0.82 -11.81
N ILE A 23 -5.89 1.97 -12.45
CA ILE A 23 -6.28 3.28 -11.92
C ILE A 23 -7.82 3.37 -11.77
N VAL A 24 -8.58 2.90 -12.77
CA VAL A 24 -10.05 2.87 -12.71
C VAL A 24 -10.53 1.98 -11.56
N TRP A 25 -9.93 0.80 -11.38
CA TRP A 25 -10.24 -0.07 -10.25
C TRP A 25 -9.90 0.59 -8.91
N LEU A 26 -8.72 1.18 -8.75
CA LEU A 26 -8.34 1.89 -7.53
C LEU A 26 -9.27 3.07 -7.21
N SER A 27 -9.85 3.71 -8.23
CA SER A 27 -10.87 4.75 -8.02
C SER A 27 -12.13 4.18 -7.35
N SER A 28 -12.53 2.94 -7.67
CA SER A 28 -13.66 2.29 -6.98
C SER A 28 -13.32 1.93 -5.53
N GLU A 29 -12.09 1.48 -5.26
CA GLU A 29 -11.62 1.22 -3.90
C GLU A 29 -11.54 2.52 -3.06
N LEU A 30 -11.19 3.64 -3.68
CA LEU A 30 -11.24 4.94 -3.02
C LEU A 30 -12.66 5.29 -2.54
N MET A 31 -13.69 5.00 -3.35
CA MET A 31 -15.09 5.21 -2.96
C MET A 31 -15.49 4.30 -1.79
N PHE A 32 -15.01 3.05 -1.75
CA PHE A 32 -15.22 2.15 -0.63
C PHE A 32 -14.63 2.71 0.66
N PHE A 33 -13.38 3.16 0.66
CA PHE A 33 -12.76 3.79 1.82
C PHE A 33 -13.43 5.12 2.21
N ALA A 34 -13.87 5.92 1.25
CA ALA A 34 -14.63 7.14 1.52
C ALA A 34 -15.93 6.84 2.30
N ALA A 35 -16.61 5.72 2.01
CA ALA A 35 -17.76 5.28 2.79
C ALA A 35 -17.40 4.90 4.23
N LEU A 36 -16.24 4.24 4.45
CA LEU A 36 -15.73 3.93 5.79
C LEU A 36 -15.39 5.20 6.58
N PHE A 37 -14.77 6.20 5.93
CA PHE A 37 -14.54 7.52 6.55
C PHE A 37 -15.86 8.22 6.91
N ALA A 38 -16.84 8.20 6.01
CA ALA A 38 -18.15 8.78 6.27
C ALA A 38 -18.83 8.11 7.48
N MET A 39 -18.75 6.78 7.56
CA MET A 39 -19.25 6.01 8.70
C MET A 39 -18.54 6.44 9.99
N TYR A 40 -17.19 6.54 9.97
CA TYR A 40 -16.39 6.95 11.13
C TYR A 40 -16.80 8.34 11.64
N PHE A 41 -16.82 9.35 10.78
CA PHE A 41 -17.14 10.73 11.18
C PHE A 41 -18.61 10.90 11.58
N THR A 42 -19.53 10.17 10.94
CA THR A 42 -20.96 10.19 11.33
C THR A 42 -21.12 9.59 12.73
N THR A 43 -20.50 8.45 13.00
CA THR A 43 -20.57 7.80 14.32
C THR A 43 -19.97 8.71 15.40
N ARG A 44 -18.83 9.35 15.11
CA ARG A 44 -18.20 10.32 16.01
C ARG A 44 -19.14 11.50 16.33
N ALA A 45 -19.78 12.06 15.32
CA ALA A 45 -20.72 13.17 15.50
C ALA A 45 -21.95 12.78 16.33
N VAL A 46 -22.44 11.56 16.20
CA VAL A 46 -23.60 11.04 16.96
C VAL A 46 -23.24 10.72 18.41
N GLN A 47 -22.07 10.14 18.67
CA GLN A 47 -21.64 9.76 20.04
C GLN A 47 -21.27 10.98 20.89
N GLY A 48 -20.83 12.04 20.28
CA GLY A 48 -20.35 13.24 20.96
C GLY A 48 -18.89 13.16 21.42
N PRO A 49 -18.28 14.32 21.76
CA PRO A 49 -16.83 14.40 22.00
C PRO A 49 -16.38 13.70 23.27
N GLU A 50 -17.20 13.66 24.32
CA GLU A 50 -16.81 13.09 25.62
C GLU A 50 -16.64 11.56 25.52
N VAL A 51 -17.64 10.85 25.00
CA VAL A 51 -17.61 9.38 24.82
C VAL A 51 -16.51 8.96 23.82
N TRP A 52 -16.27 9.83 22.83
CA TRP A 52 -15.23 9.58 21.82
C TRP A 52 -13.83 9.70 22.41
N ALA A 53 -13.57 10.74 23.22
CA ALA A 53 -12.28 10.94 23.89
C ALA A 53 -11.92 9.78 24.83
N GLU A 54 -12.85 9.29 25.61
CA GLU A 54 -12.67 8.12 26.48
C GLU A 54 -12.25 6.87 25.66
N SER A 55 -12.84 6.68 24.48
CA SER A 55 -12.53 5.54 23.62
C SER A 55 -11.14 5.62 22.99
N VAL A 56 -10.60 6.83 22.77
CA VAL A 56 -9.30 7.05 22.16
C VAL A 56 -8.14 6.81 23.14
N GLU A 57 -8.38 6.90 24.45
CA GLU A 57 -7.35 6.66 25.48
C GLU A 57 -6.74 5.25 25.41
N TYR A 58 -7.46 4.27 24.83
CA TYR A 58 -6.93 2.91 24.62
C TYR A 58 -5.84 2.83 23.54
N LEU A 59 -5.66 3.87 22.71
CA LEU A 59 -4.76 3.82 21.56
C LEU A 59 -3.31 4.13 21.96
N ASN A 60 -2.39 3.25 21.59
CA ASN A 60 -0.95 3.46 21.76
C ASN A 60 -0.38 4.28 20.59
N ILE A 61 -0.52 5.62 20.64
CA ILE A 61 -0.11 6.53 19.56
C ILE A 61 1.38 6.38 19.19
N PRO A 62 2.36 6.31 20.14
CA PRO A 62 3.75 6.14 19.80
C PRO A 62 4.05 4.87 19.00
N PHE A 63 3.44 3.75 19.38
CA PHE A 63 3.62 2.47 18.69
C PHE A 63 3.03 2.53 17.28
N SER A 64 1.79 3.01 17.14
CA SER A 64 1.10 3.13 15.85
C SER A 64 1.78 4.13 14.93
N ALA A 65 2.37 5.23 15.46
CA ALA A 65 3.15 6.18 14.69
C ALA A 65 4.46 5.55 14.17
N PHE A 66 5.16 4.76 14.98
CA PHE A 66 6.33 4.02 14.55
C PHE A 66 5.97 3.02 13.44
N ASN A 67 4.91 2.22 13.64
CA ASN A 67 4.44 1.25 12.66
C ASN A 67 4.02 1.91 11.34
N THR A 68 3.34 3.06 11.41
CA THR A 68 2.98 3.91 10.26
C THR A 68 4.23 4.40 9.53
N THR A 69 5.26 4.84 10.27
CA THR A 69 6.52 5.31 9.67
C THR A 69 7.18 4.21 8.84
N VAL A 70 7.21 2.98 9.35
CA VAL A 70 7.73 1.82 8.61
C VAL A 70 6.94 1.60 7.31
N LEU A 71 5.61 1.68 7.36
CA LEU A 71 4.77 1.51 6.17
C LEU A 71 5.04 2.62 5.13
N VAL A 72 5.08 3.89 5.54
CA VAL A 72 5.36 5.03 4.65
C VAL A 72 6.75 4.92 4.02
N LEU A 73 7.77 4.51 4.78
CA LEU A 73 9.11 4.25 4.24
C LEU A 73 9.11 3.10 3.23
N SER A 74 8.20 2.13 3.36
CA SER A 74 8.05 1.04 2.38
C SER A 74 7.60 1.54 1.00
N SER A 75 6.86 2.65 0.92
CA SER A 75 6.53 3.32 -0.34
C SER A 75 7.77 3.80 -1.08
N VAL A 76 8.74 4.34 -0.35
CA VAL A 76 10.02 4.80 -0.94
C VAL A 76 10.80 3.61 -1.50
N THR A 77 10.88 2.51 -0.74
CA THR A 77 11.57 1.29 -1.22
C THR A 77 10.84 0.67 -2.42
N CYS A 78 9.51 0.70 -2.43
CA CYS A 78 8.69 0.27 -3.57
C CYS A 78 9.03 1.08 -4.83
N GLN A 79 9.12 2.42 -4.71
CA GLN A 79 9.44 3.29 -5.83
C GLN A 79 10.86 3.05 -6.38
N PHE A 80 11.85 2.79 -5.53
CA PHE A 80 13.19 2.39 -6.00
C PHE A 80 13.15 1.05 -6.75
N GLY A 81 12.29 0.13 -6.33
CA GLY A 81 12.04 -1.11 -7.05
C GLY A 81 11.46 -0.89 -8.45
N VAL A 82 10.54 0.06 -8.61
CA VAL A 82 9.99 0.47 -9.92
C VAL A 82 11.08 1.06 -10.81
N PHE A 83 11.90 1.98 -10.29
CA PHE A 83 13.01 2.57 -11.06
C PHE A 83 14.02 1.52 -11.52
N ALA A 84 14.28 0.48 -10.69
CA ALA A 84 15.12 -0.63 -11.10
C ALA A 84 14.45 -1.49 -12.18
N ALA A 85 13.13 -1.71 -12.09
CA ALA A 85 12.34 -2.44 -13.08
C ALA A 85 12.31 -1.73 -14.45
N GLU A 86 12.17 -0.41 -14.47
CA GLU A 86 12.20 0.41 -15.68
C GLU A 86 13.56 0.38 -16.39
N ARG A 87 14.63 0.24 -15.61
CA ARG A 87 16.01 0.04 -16.13
C ARG A 87 16.28 -1.41 -16.51
N PHE A 88 15.28 -2.29 -16.45
CA PHE A 88 15.41 -3.75 -16.67
C PHE A 88 16.44 -4.42 -15.76
N GLN A 89 16.71 -3.84 -14.60
CA GLN A 89 17.62 -4.39 -13.58
C GLN A 89 16.84 -5.30 -12.63
N ASN A 90 16.81 -6.58 -12.94
CA ASN A 90 16.07 -7.57 -12.16
C ASN A 90 16.69 -7.84 -10.78
N ALA A 91 17.99 -8.09 -10.74
CA ALA A 91 18.73 -8.44 -9.54
C ALA A 91 19.93 -7.52 -9.34
N ARG A 92 20.44 -7.51 -8.11
CA ARG A 92 21.64 -6.73 -7.78
C ARG A 92 22.85 -7.11 -8.64
N THR A 93 23.67 -6.12 -8.95
CA THR A 93 24.95 -6.29 -9.68
C THR A 93 26.18 -6.22 -8.76
N GLY A 94 25.97 -6.05 -7.44
CA GLY A 94 27.03 -5.91 -6.43
C GLY A 94 26.75 -6.67 -5.14
N THR A 95 27.46 -6.31 -4.06
CA THR A 95 27.25 -6.86 -2.72
C THR A 95 25.96 -6.31 -2.09
N ILE A 96 25.43 -6.98 -1.04
CA ILE A 96 24.21 -6.56 -0.32
C ILE A 96 24.35 -5.15 0.24
N LEU A 97 25.53 -4.75 0.68
CA LEU A 97 25.81 -3.43 1.26
C LEU A 97 25.81 -2.30 0.23
N GLN A 98 25.90 -2.60 -1.08
CA GLN A 98 25.86 -1.60 -2.15
C GLN A 98 24.42 -1.34 -2.60
N ILE A 99 23.67 -0.58 -1.80
CA ILE A 99 22.25 -0.27 -2.02
C ILE A 99 22.00 0.34 -3.42
N SER A 100 22.94 1.14 -3.94
CA SER A 100 22.84 1.76 -5.28
C SER A 100 22.86 0.75 -6.44
N LYS A 101 23.29 -0.51 -6.17
CA LYS A 101 23.34 -1.60 -7.15
C LYS A 101 22.23 -2.64 -6.96
N TRP A 102 21.27 -2.36 -6.10
CA TRP A 102 20.10 -3.23 -5.90
C TRP A 102 19.21 -3.20 -7.13
N GLY A 103 18.68 -4.39 -7.47
CA GLY A 103 17.67 -4.56 -8.50
C GLY A 103 16.25 -4.53 -7.94
N MET A 104 15.28 -4.73 -8.82
CA MET A 104 13.86 -4.74 -8.47
C MET A 104 13.54 -5.78 -7.38
N ARG A 105 14.16 -6.97 -7.43
CA ARG A 105 13.89 -8.05 -6.48
C ARG A 105 14.25 -7.69 -5.05
N GLU A 106 15.40 -7.08 -4.84
CA GLU A 106 15.89 -6.68 -3.53
C GLU A 106 15.00 -5.58 -2.93
N TRP A 107 14.64 -4.58 -3.72
CA TRP A 107 13.78 -3.51 -3.29
C TRP A 107 12.36 -4.00 -2.96
N PHE A 108 11.77 -4.84 -3.81
CA PHE A 108 10.44 -5.39 -3.55
C PHE A 108 10.42 -6.38 -2.39
N ALA A 109 11.51 -7.13 -2.17
CA ALA A 109 11.65 -7.98 -0.98
C ALA A 109 11.72 -7.13 0.30
N LEU A 110 12.44 -6.01 0.28
CA LEU A 110 12.49 -5.08 1.41
C LEU A 110 11.10 -4.47 1.66
N THR A 111 10.40 -4.00 0.63
CA THR A 111 9.04 -3.48 0.73
C THR A 111 8.09 -4.53 1.33
N PHE A 112 8.19 -5.78 0.88
CA PHE A 112 7.41 -6.89 1.42
C PHE A 112 7.67 -7.13 2.91
N ILE A 113 8.94 -7.11 3.34
CA ILE A 113 9.31 -7.31 4.75
C ILE A 113 8.76 -6.16 5.60
N MET A 114 8.88 -4.91 5.15
CA MET A 114 8.38 -3.74 5.86
C MET A 114 6.85 -3.77 5.97
N GLY A 115 6.13 -4.13 4.89
CA GLY A 115 4.69 -4.29 4.91
C GLY A 115 4.22 -5.45 5.80
N ALA A 116 4.95 -6.57 5.81
CA ALA A 116 4.68 -7.69 6.72
C ALA A 116 4.90 -7.30 8.18
N PHE A 117 5.93 -6.50 8.47
CA PHE A 117 6.17 -5.94 9.80
C PHE A 117 4.99 -5.05 10.24
N PHE A 118 4.49 -4.19 9.33
CA PHE A 118 3.31 -3.36 9.61
C PHE A 118 2.09 -4.20 9.98
N ILE A 119 1.77 -5.24 9.20
CA ILE A 119 0.65 -6.15 9.50
C ILE A 119 0.87 -6.86 10.84
N GLY A 120 2.08 -7.31 11.14
CA GLY A 120 2.43 -7.90 12.44
C GLY A 120 2.17 -6.93 13.60
N GLY A 121 2.58 -5.66 13.45
CA GLY A 121 2.30 -4.60 14.42
C GLY A 121 0.81 -4.33 14.58
N GLN A 122 0.04 -4.33 13.50
CA GLN A 122 -1.41 -4.14 13.55
C GLN A 122 -2.13 -5.29 14.27
N VAL A 123 -1.71 -6.53 14.04
CA VAL A 123 -2.24 -7.70 14.76
C VAL A 123 -1.90 -7.63 16.25
N PHE A 124 -0.68 -7.19 16.59
CA PHE A 124 -0.27 -7.00 17.98
C PHE A 124 -1.14 -5.92 18.67
N GLU A 125 -1.33 -4.76 18.03
CA GLU A 125 -2.20 -3.69 18.54
C GLU A 125 -3.64 -4.18 18.76
N TYR A 126 -4.20 -4.95 17.81
CA TYR A 126 -5.52 -5.55 17.99
C TYR A 126 -5.61 -6.51 19.16
N ALA A 127 -4.57 -7.32 19.39
CA ALA A 127 -4.53 -8.23 20.53
C ALA A 127 -4.51 -7.48 21.86
N GLU A 128 -3.77 -6.38 21.93
CA GLU A 128 -3.70 -5.49 23.10
C GLU A 128 -5.06 -4.84 23.38
N LEU A 129 -5.67 -4.22 22.36
CA LEU A 129 -6.99 -3.57 22.47
C LEU A 129 -8.10 -4.55 22.90
N VAL A 130 -8.09 -5.77 22.36
CA VAL A 130 -9.05 -6.82 22.76
C VAL A 130 -8.84 -7.23 24.22
N HIS A 131 -7.59 -7.31 24.69
CA HIS A 131 -7.27 -7.61 26.08
C HIS A 131 -7.73 -6.49 27.03
N GLU A 132 -7.69 -5.24 26.59
CA GLU A 132 -8.22 -4.08 27.34
C GLU A 132 -9.74 -3.94 27.27
N GLY A 133 -10.42 -4.81 26.51
CA GLY A 133 -11.88 -4.86 26.42
C GLY A 133 -12.46 -4.09 25.24
N LEU A 134 -11.64 -3.41 24.43
CA LEU A 134 -12.11 -2.78 23.20
C LEU A 134 -12.21 -3.83 22.09
N THR A 135 -13.44 -4.26 21.82
CA THR A 135 -13.75 -5.26 20.78
C THR A 135 -14.62 -4.64 19.68
N LEU A 136 -14.81 -5.38 18.59
CA LEU A 136 -15.69 -4.96 17.49
C LEU A 136 -17.12 -4.63 17.96
N SER A 137 -17.61 -5.30 18.99
CA SER A 137 -18.99 -5.16 19.52
C SER A 137 -19.07 -4.42 20.85
N SER A 138 -17.96 -3.97 21.43
CA SER A 138 -17.95 -3.30 22.73
C SER A 138 -18.55 -1.90 22.71
N SER A 139 -18.33 -1.18 21.61
CA SER A 139 -18.81 0.21 21.45
C SER A 139 -18.97 0.55 19.97
N PRO A 140 -19.75 1.62 19.64
CA PRO A 140 -19.79 2.15 18.27
C PRO A 140 -18.42 2.58 17.75
N TYR A 141 -17.55 3.13 18.62
CA TYR A 141 -16.15 3.43 18.29
C TYR A 141 -15.39 2.18 17.88
N GLY A 142 -15.40 1.11 18.71
CA GLY A 142 -14.75 -0.15 18.40
C GLY A 142 -15.20 -0.71 17.05
N SER A 143 -16.51 -0.66 16.76
CA SER A 143 -17.05 -1.12 15.48
C SER A 143 -16.45 -0.38 14.29
N VAL A 144 -16.46 0.96 14.29
CA VAL A 144 -15.94 1.75 13.16
C VAL A 144 -14.42 1.70 13.07
N PHE A 145 -13.72 1.62 14.19
CA PHE A 145 -12.28 1.44 14.26
C PHE A 145 -11.83 0.13 13.60
N TYR A 146 -12.37 -1.01 14.04
CA TYR A 146 -12.00 -2.31 13.51
C TYR A 146 -12.44 -2.50 12.05
N LEU A 147 -13.58 -1.93 11.64
CA LEU A 147 -14.00 -1.97 10.25
C LEU A 147 -13.05 -1.16 9.36
N ALA A 148 -12.75 0.08 9.70
CA ALA A 148 -11.91 0.93 8.89
C ALA A 148 -10.46 0.41 8.80
N THR A 149 -9.83 0.12 9.94
CA THR A 149 -8.45 -0.35 9.99
C THR A 149 -8.32 -1.82 9.55
N GLY A 150 -9.32 -2.66 9.80
CA GLY A 150 -9.34 -4.07 9.40
C GLY A 150 -9.47 -4.24 7.88
N PHE A 151 -10.38 -3.52 7.22
CA PHE A 151 -10.44 -3.53 5.76
C PHE A 151 -9.17 -2.97 5.12
N HIS A 152 -8.56 -1.94 5.73
CA HIS A 152 -7.25 -1.49 5.30
C HIS A 152 -6.19 -2.59 5.44
N GLY A 153 -6.11 -3.29 6.57
CA GLY A 153 -5.20 -4.41 6.79
C GLY A 153 -5.40 -5.55 5.78
N LEU A 154 -6.63 -5.83 5.37
CA LEU A 154 -6.93 -6.78 4.28
C LEU A 154 -6.35 -6.30 2.94
N HIS A 155 -6.43 -5.01 2.62
CA HIS A 155 -5.85 -4.45 1.40
C HIS A 155 -4.31 -4.49 1.44
N VAL A 156 -3.68 -4.16 2.58
CA VAL A 156 -2.22 -4.33 2.75
C VAL A 156 -1.83 -5.79 2.53
N THR A 157 -2.55 -6.73 3.11
CA THR A 157 -2.31 -8.18 2.93
C THR A 157 -2.45 -8.59 1.46
N GLY A 158 -3.46 -8.07 0.75
CA GLY A 158 -3.62 -8.24 -0.70
C GLY A 158 -2.41 -7.72 -1.49
N GLY A 159 -1.88 -6.56 -1.11
CA GLY A 159 -0.65 -5.99 -1.68
C GLY A 159 0.58 -6.88 -1.43
N LEU A 160 0.72 -7.41 -0.22
CA LEU A 160 1.81 -8.35 0.11
C LEU A 160 1.72 -9.64 -0.73
N LEU A 161 0.53 -10.18 -0.93
CA LEU A 161 0.32 -11.32 -1.82
C LEU A 161 0.70 -10.99 -3.27
N ALA A 162 0.35 -9.78 -3.75
CA ALA A 162 0.74 -9.33 -5.08
C ALA A 162 2.27 -9.22 -5.20
N PHE A 163 2.98 -8.64 -4.22
CA PHE A 163 4.45 -8.61 -4.19
C PHE A 163 5.04 -10.03 -4.22
N LEU A 164 4.50 -10.93 -3.43
CA LEU A 164 4.96 -12.33 -3.38
C LEU A 164 4.83 -13.00 -4.77
N VAL A 165 3.68 -12.84 -5.43
CA VAL A 165 3.45 -13.35 -6.78
C VAL A 165 4.45 -12.76 -7.78
N VAL A 166 4.70 -11.45 -7.74
CA VAL A 166 5.67 -10.78 -8.61
C VAL A 166 7.07 -11.32 -8.34
N LEU A 167 7.50 -11.41 -7.09
CA LEU A 167 8.82 -11.92 -6.70
C LEU A 167 9.02 -13.36 -7.17
N ILE A 168 8.01 -14.25 -7.02
CA ILE A 168 8.08 -15.64 -7.50
C ILE A 168 8.17 -15.68 -9.03
N ARG A 169 7.33 -14.90 -9.74
CA ARG A 169 7.33 -14.88 -11.21
C ARG A 169 8.66 -14.40 -11.78
N VAL A 170 9.18 -13.32 -11.20
CA VAL A 170 10.45 -12.73 -11.64
C VAL A 170 11.64 -13.64 -11.30
N SER A 171 11.60 -14.34 -10.16
CA SER A 171 12.63 -15.32 -9.79
C SER A 171 12.69 -16.53 -10.74
N LYS A 172 11.55 -16.93 -11.30
CA LYS A 172 11.43 -18.05 -12.24
C LYS A 172 11.62 -17.63 -13.70
N ALA A 173 11.56 -16.34 -14.00
CA ALA A 173 11.65 -15.83 -15.37
C ALA A 173 13.08 -15.98 -15.91
N ARG A 174 13.24 -16.61 -17.08
CA ARG A 174 14.53 -16.73 -17.77
C ARG A 174 15.03 -15.39 -18.34
N ARG A 175 14.12 -14.46 -18.63
CA ARG A 175 14.41 -13.11 -19.12
C ARG A 175 13.49 -12.12 -18.43
N PHE A 176 14.03 -11.00 -17.98
CA PHE A 176 13.27 -9.86 -17.49
C PHE A 176 12.97 -8.94 -18.67
N GLY A 177 11.70 -8.65 -18.92
CA GLY A 177 11.27 -7.87 -20.06
C GLY A 177 10.16 -6.89 -19.70
N HIS A 178 9.57 -6.27 -20.72
CA HIS A 178 8.56 -5.22 -20.59
C HIS A 178 7.32 -5.68 -19.78
N SER A 179 6.90 -6.93 -19.91
CA SER A 179 5.74 -7.47 -19.17
C SER A 179 5.98 -7.49 -17.67
N GLN A 180 7.20 -7.88 -17.23
CA GLN A 180 7.56 -7.90 -15.80
C GLN A 180 7.67 -6.47 -15.24
N ALA A 181 8.24 -5.55 -15.99
CA ALA A 181 8.32 -4.14 -15.61
C ALA A 181 6.91 -3.52 -15.47
N THR A 182 6.00 -3.78 -16.40
CA THR A 182 4.61 -3.34 -16.32
C THR A 182 3.92 -3.89 -15.07
N THR A 183 4.12 -5.18 -14.75
CA THR A 183 3.54 -5.79 -13.54
C THR A 183 4.07 -5.11 -12.27
N ALA A 184 5.36 -4.78 -12.22
CA ALA A 184 5.96 -4.06 -11.10
C ALA A 184 5.32 -2.68 -10.91
N ILE A 185 5.13 -1.92 -11.99
CA ILE A 185 4.48 -0.60 -11.98
C ILE A 185 3.04 -0.71 -11.47
N VAL A 186 2.28 -1.69 -11.93
CA VAL A 186 0.87 -1.88 -11.51
C VAL A 186 0.77 -2.21 -10.02
N VAL A 187 1.63 -3.09 -9.51
CA VAL A 187 1.65 -3.42 -8.08
C VAL A 187 2.07 -2.22 -7.24
N SER A 188 2.98 -1.37 -7.74
CA SER A 188 3.36 -0.15 -7.03
C SER A 188 2.21 0.86 -6.93
N TYR A 189 1.38 1.02 -7.96
CA TYR A 189 0.19 1.88 -7.90
C TYR A 189 -0.77 1.42 -6.79
N TYR A 190 -0.99 0.11 -6.69
CA TYR A 190 -1.80 -0.45 -5.61
C TYR A 190 -1.18 -0.17 -4.24
N TRP A 191 0.13 -0.38 -4.08
CA TRP A 191 0.83 -0.17 -2.81
C TRP A 191 0.77 1.28 -2.35
N HIS A 192 1.07 2.23 -3.24
CA HIS A 192 0.97 3.66 -2.93
C HIS A 192 -0.45 4.09 -2.59
N PHE A 193 -1.46 3.54 -3.27
CA PHE A 193 -2.86 3.78 -2.92
C PHE A 193 -3.16 3.34 -1.49
N VAL A 194 -2.76 2.13 -1.12
CA VAL A 194 -2.97 1.58 0.23
C VAL A 194 -2.27 2.46 1.28
N ASP A 195 -1.04 2.90 1.03
CA ASP A 195 -0.30 3.79 1.92
C ASP A 195 -0.98 5.16 2.12
N ILE A 196 -1.49 5.76 1.05
CA ILE A 196 -2.21 7.05 1.11
C ILE A 196 -3.49 6.90 1.95
N VAL A 197 -4.23 5.81 1.75
CA VAL A 197 -5.42 5.50 2.55
C VAL A 197 -5.05 5.34 4.02
N TRP A 198 -3.93 4.67 4.33
CA TRP A 198 -3.47 4.54 5.71
C TRP A 198 -3.11 5.87 6.36
N ILE A 199 -2.38 6.73 5.67
CA ILE A 199 -2.05 8.07 6.18
C ILE A 199 -3.33 8.85 6.53
N ALA A 200 -4.37 8.76 5.70
CA ALA A 200 -5.64 9.39 5.97
C ALA A 200 -6.35 8.74 7.18
N LEU A 201 -6.37 7.40 7.29
CA LEU A 201 -6.94 6.67 8.43
C LEU A 201 -6.19 7.00 9.72
N PHE A 202 -4.86 6.94 9.70
CA PHE A 202 -4.04 7.28 10.85
C PHE A 202 -4.30 8.71 11.31
N SER A 203 -4.37 9.65 10.37
CA SER A 203 -4.68 11.05 10.69
C SER A 203 -6.07 11.20 11.32
N ALA A 204 -7.10 10.55 10.78
CA ALA A 204 -8.46 10.66 11.27
C ALA A 204 -8.65 9.99 12.65
N ILE A 205 -8.00 8.85 12.89
CA ILE A 205 -8.22 8.03 14.08
C ILE A 205 -7.29 8.42 15.22
N TYR A 206 -6.00 8.71 14.94
CA TYR A 206 -4.98 8.91 15.96
C TYR A 206 -4.58 10.39 16.17
N LEU A 207 -4.79 11.28 15.18
CA LEU A 207 -4.37 12.69 15.27
C LEU A 207 -5.54 13.67 15.42
N VAL A 208 -6.69 13.41 14.75
CA VAL A 208 -7.89 14.29 14.79
C VAL A 208 -8.87 13.77 15.84
N GLN A 209 -8.40 13.59 17.07
CA GLN A 209 -9.18 13.07 18.19
C GLN A 209 -10.38 13.94 18.57
#